data_d98a5cb3c0eb5ebb9e304d4ba7728002
#
_entry.id   d98a5cb3c0eb5ebb9e304d4ba7728002
#
_cell.length_a   1.000
_cell.length_b   1.000
_cell.length_c   1.000
_cell.angle_alpha   90.00
_cell.angle_beta   90.00
_cell.angle_gamma   90.00
#
_symmetry.space_group_name_H-M   'P 1'
#
loop_
_entity.id
_entity.type
_entity.pdbx_description
1 polymer ?
#
loop_
_entity_poly.entity_id
_entity_poly.type
_entity_poly.pdbx_seq_one_letter_code
_entity_poly.pdbx_strand_id
1 'polypeptide(L)'
;MILFRSAIADWNQVPTGSMKPTILEGDRVVVNKLAYELKVPFTSWRLQRWADPTRGEIVTFYSPKDEKLLIKRVIGTPGDVIAMRNNQLFINNEPASYGQLDIDIIHQLDLFQQTRHTFFVEQLGETKYPVMLRPSAPDDYNNFGPIEIPAERYLMLGDNRDSSLDSRVIGLVSRDRITGRAHTIAFSVDYDSYYMPRMDRFIRPLEYK
;
A
#
# COMPACT_ATOMS: atom_id res chain seq x y z
N MET A 1 7.89 23.99 13.27
CA MET A 1 7.08 23.26 12.26
C MET A 1 7.90 22.33 11.36
N ILE A 2 9.06 22.75 10.87
CA ILE A 2 9.93 21.93 9.98
C ILE A 2 10.46 20.67 10.69
N LEU A 3 10.93 20.77 11.94
CA LEU A 3 11.41 19.64 12.72
C LEU A 3 10.33 18.57 12.99
N PHE A 4 9.08 18.99 13.22
CA PHE A 4 7.96 18.09 13.44
C PHE A 4 7.65 17.25 12.19
N ARG A 5 7.55 17.90 11.01
CA ARG A 5 7.35 17.20 9.73
C ARG A 5 8.50 16.26 9.38
N SER A 6 9.72 16.61 9.75
CA SER A 6 10.89 15.82 9.46
C SER A 6 10.99 14.57 10.32
N ALA A 7 10.60 14.61 11.60
CA ALA A 7 10.89 13.57 12.58
C ALA A 7 9.68 12.70 12.95
N ILE A 8 8.46 13.24 12.98
CA ILE A 8 7.30 12.60 13.62
C ILE A 8 6.25 12.17 12.61
N ALA A 9 5.74 13.11 11.81
CA ALA A 9 4.69 12.85 10.84
C ALA A 9 4.87 13.69 9.59
N ASP A 10 4.47 13.13 8.45
CA ASP A 10 4.46 13.82 7.17
C ASP A 10 3.15 13.54 6.44
N TRP A 11 2.75 14.46 5.56
CA TRP A 11 1.65 14.25 4.63
C TRP A 11 2.18 14.20 3.21
N ASN A 12 2.04 13.04 2.63
CA ASN A 12 2.52 12.78 1.29
C ASN A 12 1.36 12.86 0.29
N GLN A 13 1.58 13.60 -0.80
CA GLN A 13 0.68 13.56 -1.94
C GLN A 13 0.84 12.24 -2.65
N VAL A 14 -0.29 11.63 -3.01
CA VAL A 14 -0.33 10.39 -3.79
C VAL A 14 -0.57 10.74 -5.26
N PRO A 15 0.48 10.64 -6.11
CA PRO A 15 0.39 11.05 -7.51
C PRO A 15 -0.11 9.93 -8.44
N THR A 16 -0.21 8.70 -7.97
CA THR A 16 -0.50 7.52 -8.80
C THR A 16 -1.59 6.63 -8.21
N GLY A 17 -2.34 5.96 -9.07
CA GLY A 17 -3.44 5.07 -8.69
C GLY A 17 -3.04 3.67 -8.25
N SER A 18 -1.77 3.41 -7.92
CA SER A 18 -1.29 2.05 -7.59
C SER A 18 -1.89 1.47 -6.30
N MET A 19 -2.50 2.31 -5.45
CA MET A 19 -3.17 1.93 -4.21
C MET A 19 -4.70 2.06 -4.28
N LYS A 20 -5.27 2.30 -5.47
CA LYS A 20 -6.73 2.23 -5.67
C LYS A 20 -7.23 0.83 -5.36
N PRO A 21 -8.44 0.70 -4.81
CA PRO A 21 -9.40 1.74 -4.46
C PRO A 21 -9.17 2.35 -3.07
N THR A 22 -8.19 1.90 -2.29
CA THR A 22 -7.92 2.38 -0.92
C THR A 22 -7.49 3.85 -0.91
N ILE A 23 -6.53 4.22 -1.75
CA ILE A 23 -5.98 5.57 -1.87
C ILE A 23 -6.12 6.02 -3.32
N LEU A 24 -6.70 7.20 -3.53
CA LEU A 24 -6.91 7.80 -4.85
C LEU A 24 -5.84 8.85 -5.16
N GLU A 25 -5.66 9.14 -6.46
CA GLU A 25 -4.88 10.32 -6.85
C GLU A 25 -5.52 11.59 -6.27
N GLY A 26 -4.69 12.46 -5.71
CA GLY A 26 -5.14 13.68 -5.02
C GLY A 26 -5.33 13.54 -3.52
N ASP A 27 -5.29 12.31 -2.99
CA ASP A 27 -5.26 12.09 -1.54
C ASP A 27 -3.94 12.62 -0.94
N ARG A 28 -4.06 13.20 0.24
CA ARG A 28 -2.94 13.55 1.13
C ARG A 28 -2.94 12.60 2.30
N VAL A 29 -1.96 11.72 2.35
CA VAL A 29 -1.89 10.64 3.33
C VAL A 29 -0.97 11.03 4.48
N VAL A 30 -1.44 10.86 5.71
CA VAL A 30 -0.63 11.05 6.94
C VAL A 30 0.22 9.82 7.17
N VAL A 31 1.53 10.04 7.25
CA VAL A 31 2.53 8.99 7.51
C VAL A 31 3.16 9.22 8.88
N ASN A 32 3.00 8.25 9.77
CA ASN A 32 3.66 8.21 11.06
C ASN A 32 5.08 7.64 10.89
N LYS A 33 6.09 8.50 10.99
CA LYS A 33 7.50 8.11 10.89
C LYS A 33 8.03 7.43 12.14
N LEU A 34 7.36 7.64 13.28
CA LEU A 34 7.68 7.00 14.56
C LEU A 34 6.97 5.65 14.74
N ALA A 35 6.28 5.12 13.73
CA ALA A 35 5.56 3.86 13.87
C ALA A 35 6.46 2.70 14.29
N TYR A 36 7.72 2.72 13.85
CA TYR A 36 8.62 1.58 14.00
C TYR A 36 9.94 1.89 14.69
N GLU A 37 10.43 3.12 14.57
CA GLU A 37 11.75 3.52 15.06
C GLU A 37 11.87 5.04 15.22
N LEU A 38 12.85 5.48 15.99
CA LEU A 38 13.26 6.87 16.07
C LEU A 38 14.53 7.08 15.24
N LYS A 39 14.44 7.97 14.25
CA LYS A 39 15.60 8.43 13.46
C LYS A 39 15.98 9.84 13.83
N VAL A 40 17.27 10.15 13.79
CA VAL A 40 17.74 11.52 13.92
C VAL A 40 17.30 12.32 12.68
N PRO A 41 16.58 13.45 12.85
CA PRO A 41 16.13 14.26 11.72
C PRO A 41 17.29 14.60 10.77
N PHE A 42 17.03 14.54 9.47
CA PHE A 42 17.99 14.86 8.40
C PHE A 42 19.22 13.95 8.32
N THR A 43 19.23 12.80 9.02
CA THR A 43 20.30 11.81 8.96
C THR A 43 19.76 10.41 8.70
N SER A 44 20.64 9.47 8.41
CA SER A 44 20.33 8.04 8.36
C SER A 44 20.48 7.34 9.74
N TRP A 45 20.83 8.09 10.78
CA TRP A 45 21.10 7.51 12.11
C TRP A 45 19.80 7.11 12.79
N ARG A 46 19.76 5.85 13.24
CA ARG A 46 18.67 5.25 13.99
C ARG A 46 19.05 5.19 15.45
N LEU A 47 18.21 5.79 16.31
CA LEU A 47 18.46 5.79 17.74
C LEU A 47 17.87 4.56 18.41
N GLN A 48 16.65 4.18 18.05
CA GLN A 48 15.97 3.06 18.69
C GLN A 48 14.90 2.49 17.74
N ARG A 49 14.78 1.16 17.70
CA ARG A 49 13.72 0.39 17.04
C ARG A 49 12.85 -0.23 18.11
N TRP A 50 11.53 -0.19 17.95
CA TRP A 50 10.55 -0.78 18.89
C TRP A 50 9.48 -1.61 18.23
N ALA A 51 9.31 -1.52 16.92
CA ALA A 51 8.34 -2.30 16.17
C ALA A 51 8.81 -2.60 14.75
N ASP A 52 8.13 -3.53 14.11
CA ASP A 52 8.30 -3.87 12.71
C ASP A 52 6.99 -3.75 11.95
N PRO A 53 7.05 -3.50 10.62
CA PRO A 53 5.87 -3.52 9.79
C PRO A 53 5.17 -4.88 9.86
N THR A 54 3.86 -4.85 10.04
CA THR A 54 3.01 -6.03 10.07
C THR A 54 2.23 -6.19 8.78
N ARG A 55 1.79 -7.42 8.50
CA ARG A 55 0.98 -7.73 7.32
C ARG A 55 -0.31 -6.92 7.30
N GLY A 56 -0.62 -6.37 6.12
CA GLY A 56 -1.78 -5.52 5.91
C GLY A 56 -1.54 -4.03 6.12
N GLU A 57 -0.47 -3.63 6.82
CA GLU A 57 -0.14 -2.21 6.97
C GLU A 57 0.25 -1.56 5.64
N ILE A 58 -0.17 -0.32 5.46
CA ILE A 58 0.29 0.52 4.34
C ILE A 58 1.52 1.30 4.81
N VAL A 59 2.61 1.16 4.07
CA VAL A 59 3.89 1.78 4.42
C VAL A 59 4.44 2.62 3.28
N THR A 60 5.23 3.62 3.64
CA THR A 60 6.08 4.35 2.71
C THR A 60 7.50 3.83 2.79
N PHE A 61 8.18 3.74 1.65
CA PHE A 61 9.55 3.25 1.57
C PHE A 61 10.25 3.75 0.30
N TYR A 62 11.58 3.75 0.32
CA TYR A 62 12.38 4.03 -0.88
C TYR A 62 12.54 2.76 -1.71
N SER A 63 12.18 2.84 -2.97
CA SER A 63 12.31 1.74 -3.94
C SER A 63 13.76 1.27 -4.06
N PRO A 64 14.02 -0.05 -3.98
CA PRO A 64 15.38 -0.57 -4.17
C PRO A 64 15.89 -0.42 -5.61
N LYS A 65 15.01 -0.14 -6.56
CA LYS A 65 15.33 -0.05 -7.98
C LYS A 65 15.78 1.35 -8.41
N ASP A 66 15.10 2.39 -7.93
CA ASP A 66 15.25 3.76 -8.44
C ASP A 66 15.19 4.85 -7.37
N GLU A 67 15.27 4.47 -6.10
CA GLU A 67 15.26 5.36 -4.92
C GLU A 67 14.01 6.28 -4.81
N LYS A 68 12.96 6.03 -5.58
CA LYS A 68 11.71 6.79 -5.48
C LYS A 68 10.96 6.39 -4.21
N LEU A 69 10.33 7.39 -3.58
CA LEU A 69 9.43 7.14 -2.46
C LEU A 69 8.13 6.52 -2.98
N LEU A 70 7.83 5.32 -2.52
CA LEU A 70 6.62 4.57 -2.87
C LEU A 70 5.74 4.38 -1.63
N ILE A 71 4.46 4.14 -1.89
CA ILE A 71 3.47 3.74 -0.88
C ILE A 71 2.83 2.43 -1.34
N LYS A 72 2.90 1.38 -0.51
CA LYS A 72 2.36 0.04 -0.80
C LYS A 72 1.89 -0.63 0.48
N ARG A 73 1.18 -1.75 0.30
CA ARG A 73 0.74 -2.62 1.40
C ARG A 73 1.75 -3.73 1.66
N VAL A 74 2.04 -3.97 2.92
CA VAL A 74 2.84 -5.12 3.37
C VAL A 74 2.01 -6.39 3.20
N ILE A 75 2.47 -7.31 2.36
CA ILE A 75 1.82 -8.61 2.14
C ILE A 75 2.64 -9.74 2.76
N GLY A 76 3.95 -9.77 2.52
CA GLY A 76 4.87 -10.74 3.10
C GLY A 76 5.80 -10.13 4.12
N THR A 77 5.92 -10.80 5.26
CA THR A 77 6.83 -10.47 6.36
C THR A 77 7.93 -11.52 6.47
N PRO A 78 9.05 -11.27 7.18
CA PRO A 78 10.13 -12.25 7.33
C PRO A 78 9.63 -13.64 7.76
N GLY A 79 10.06 -14.68 7.04
CA GLY A 79 9.68 -16.08 7.26
C GLY A 79 8.43 -16.54 6.51
N ASP A 80 7.70 -15.64 5.86
CA ASP A 80 6.56 -16.04 5.01
C ASP A 80 7.02 -16.66 3.68
N VAL A 81 6.21 -17.55 3.16
CA VAL A 81 6.29 -18.03 1.77
C VAL A 81 5.10 -17.47 1.00
N ILE A 82 5.36 -16.61 0.03
CA ILE A 82 4.32 -15.90 -0.74
C ILE A 82 4.30 -16.40 -2.18
N ALA A 83 3.12 -16.69 -2.68
CA ALA A 83 2.88 -16.98 -4.08
C ALA A 83 1.58 -16.33 -4.56
N MET A 84 1.48 -16.10 -5.86
CA MET A 84 0.25 -15.71 -6.53
C MET A 84 0.02 -16.62 -7.74
N ARG A 85 -1.19 -17.11 -7.91
CA ARG A 85 -1.60 -17.99 -9.02
C ARG A 85 -2.95 -17.52 -9.53
N ASN A 86 -3.02 -17.08 -10.77
CA ASN A 86 -4.24 -16.55 -11.38
C ASN A 86 -4.92 -15.46 -10.50
N ASN A 87 -4.13 -14.51 -10.02
CA ASN A 87 -4.57 -13.47 -9.08
C ASN A 87 -5.02 -13.95 -7.69
N GLN A 88 -4.95 -15.24 -7.42
CA GLN A 88 -5.17 -15.81 -6.09
C GLN A 88 -3.86 -15.72 -5.29
N LEU A 89 -3.86 -14.93 -4.21
CA LEU A 89 -2.71 -14.80 -3.30
C LEU A 89 -2.66 -16.00 -2.35
N PHE A 90 -1.47 -16.53 -2.09
CA PHE A 90 -1.19 -17.57 -1.12
C PHE A 90 -0.13 -17.11 -0.16
N ILE A 91 -0.35 -17.35 1.13
CA ILE A 91 0.62 -17.09 2.21
C ILE A 91 0.80 -18.39 2.99
N ASN A 92 2.03 -18.89 3.05
CA ASN A 92 2.36 -20.15 3.71
C ASN A 92 1.47 -21.32 3.23
N ASN A 93 1.19 -21.36 1.92
CA ASN A 93 0.29 -22.29 1.23
C ASN A 93 -1.21 -22.11 1.54
N GLU A 94 -1.60 -21.16 2.35
CA GLU A 94 -3.01 -20.83 2.62
C GLU A 94 -3.50 -19.78 1.62
N PRO A 95 -4.60 -20.00 0.90
CA PRO A 95 -5.15 -19.02 -0.01
C PRO A 95 -5.80 -17.86 0.77
N ALA A 96 -5.58 -16.63 0.29
CA ALA A 96 -6.38 -15.49 0.73
C ALA A 96 -7.86 -15.70 0.39
N SER A 97 -8.77 -15.22 1.21
CA SER A 97 -10.18 -15.20 0.88
C SER A 97 -10.57 -13.87 0.23
N TYR A 98 -11.58 -13.91 -0.64
CA TYR A 98 -12.07 -12.74 -1.38
C TYR A 98 -13.57 -12.59 -1.15
N GLY A 99 -13.96 -11.41 -0.68
CA GLY A 99 -15.34 -11.01 -0.48
C GLY A 99 -15.77 -9.89 -1.43
N GLN A 100 -17.04 -9.58 -1.42
CA GLN A 100 -17.60 -8.48 -2.20
C GLN A 100 -17.17 -7.15 -1.59
N LEU A 101 -16.69 -6.21 -2.43
CA LEU A 101 -16.39 -4.85 -2.03
C LEU A 101 -17.67 -4.00 -2.00
N ASP A 102 -17.73 -3.08 -1.06
CA ASP A 102 -18.82 -2.11 -0.95
C ASP A 102 -18.89 -1.25 -2.22
N ILE A 103 -20.10 -1.11 -2.74
CA ILE A 103 -20.38 -0.35 -3.97
C ILE A 103 -20.02 1.14 -3.82
N ASP A 104 -20.13 1.70 -2.63
CA ASP A 104 -19.81 3.10 -2.38
C ASP A 104 -18.32 3.38 -2.55
N ILE A 105 -17.45 2.39 -2.32
CA ILE A 105 -16.01 2.50 -2.60
C ILE A 105 -15.76 2.47 -4.11
N ILE A 106 -16.48 1.61 -4.83
CA ILE A 106 -16.36 1.48 -6.28
C ILE A 106 -16.80 2.76 -6.96
N HIS A 107 -17.88 3.39 -6.52
CA HIS A 107 -18.41 4.64 -7.06
C HIS A 107 -17.46 5.85 -6.89
N GLN A 108 -16.44 5.77 -6.03
CA GLN A 108 -15.41 6.81 -5.92
C GLN A 108 -14.40 6.79 -7.08
N LEU A 109 -14.41 5.74 -7.89
CA LEU A 109 -13.55 5.58 -9.06
C LEU A 109 -14.23 6.14 -10.31
N ASP A 110 -13.44 6.50 -11.32
CA ASP A 110 -13.99 6.89 -12.62
C ASP A 110 -14.70 5.72 -13.33
N LEU A 111 -15.64 6.04 -14.23
CA LEU A 111 -16.45 5.04 -14.94
C LEU A 111 -15.61 4.06 -15.77
N PHE A 112 -14.47 4.51 -16.30
CA PHE A 112 -13.59 3.64 -17.07
C PHE A 112 -12.97 2.56 -16.16
N GLN A 113 -12.58 2.92 -14.95
CA GLN A 113 -12.06 1.97 -13.97
C GLN A 113 -13.17 1.03 -13.47
N GLN A 114 -14.37 1.56 -13.17
CA GLN A 114 -15.50 0.76 -12.71
C GLN A 114 -15.89 -0.35 -13.72
N THR A 115 -15.81 -0.07 -15.01
CA THR A 115 -16.21 -1.02 -16.06
C THR A 115 -15.12 -2.01 -16.49
N ARG A 116 -13.86 -1.71 -16.21
CA ARG A 116 -12.71 -2.53 -16.68
C ARG A 116 -12.01 -3.32 -15.60
N HIS A 117 -12.39 -3.13 -14.34
CA HIS A 117 -11.79 -3.82 -13.20
C HIS A 117 -12.84 -4.64 -12.46
N THR A 118 -12.36 -5.67 -11.78
CA THR A 118 -13.11 -6.39 -10.75
C THR A 118 -12.60 -5.97 -9.38
N PHE A 119 -13.50 -5.92 -8.40
CA PHE A 119 -13.24 -5.37 -7.08
C PHE A 119 -13.56 -6.39 -6.01
N PHE A 120 -12.66 -6.54 -5.05
CA PHE A 120 -12.81 -7.48 -3.96
C PHE A 120 -12.35 -6.89 -2.64
N VAL A 121 -12.84 -7.44 -1.56
CA VAL A 121 -12.19 -7.37 -0.25
C VAL A 121 -11.29 -8.58 -0.14
N GLU A 122 -9.97 -8.39 -0.14
CA GLU A 122 -9.00 -9.45 0.14
C GLU A 122 -8.81 -9.56 1.66
N GLN A 123 -8.87 -10.77 2.17
CA GLN A 123 -8.69 -11.05 3.58
C GLN A 123 -7.48 -11.97 3.79
N LEU A 124 -6.57 -11.52 4.66
CA LEU A 124 -5.36 -12.23 5.10
C LEU A 124 -5.41 -12.35 6.63
N GLY A 125 -5.83 -13.51 7.12
CA GLY A 125 -6.11 -13.69 8.54
C GLY A 125 -7.22 -12.73 9.00
N GLU A 126 -6.93 -11.90 9.98
CA GLU A 126 -7.89 -10.89 10.49
C GLU A 126 -7.90 -9.58 9.67
N THR A 127 -6.89 -9.35 8.84
CA THR A 127 -6.77 -8.10 8.08
C THR A 127 -7.57 -8.18 6.78
N LYS A 128 -8.42 -7.17 6.57
CA LYS A 128 -9.23 -7.00 5.36
C LYS A 128 -8.87 -5.69 4.68
N TYR A 129 -8.87 -5.69 3.35
CA TYR A 129 -8.67 -4.46 2.58
C TYR A 129 -9.19 -4.61 1.15
N PRO A 130 -9.58 -3.49 0.51
CA PRO A 130 -10.05 -3.52 -0.85
C PRO A 130 -8.89 -3.71 -1.84
N VAL A 131 -9.14 -4.47 -2.89
CA VAL A 131 -8.25 -4.65 -4.04
C VAL A 131 -9.00 -4.50 -5.33
N MET A 132 -8.33 -4.08 -6.38
CA MET A 132 -8.85 -4.07 -7.73
C MET A 132 -7.92 -4.81 -8.69
N LEU A 133 -8.54 -5.58 -9.59
CA LEU A 133 -7.89 -6.42 -10.58
C LEU A 133 -8.38 -6.04 -11.97
N ARG A 134 -7.50 -6.12 -12.96
CA ARG A 134 -7.87 -5.94 -14.37
C ARG A 134 -7.83 -7.30 -15.08
N PRO A 135 -8.97 -7.88 -15.45
CA PRO A 135 -9.04 -9.23 -16.05
C PRO A 135 -8.20 -9.42 -17.32
N SER A 136 -7.88 -8.32 -18.02
CA SER A 136 -7.05 -8.32 -19.23
C SER A 136 -5.57 -7.99 -18.97
N ALA A 137 -5.11 -8.07 -17.70
CA ALA A 137 -3.71 -7.82 -17.37
C ALA A 137 -2.80 -8.94 -17.90
N PRO A 138 -1.53 -8.62 -18.24
CA PRO A 138 -0.55 -9.65 -18.59
C PRO A 138 -0.32 -10.65 -17.46
N ASP A 139 -0.03 -11.91 -17.81
CA ASP A 139 0.17 -13.01 -16.87
C ASP A 139 1.29 -12.79 -15.85
N ASP A 140 2.30 -11.99 -16.18
CA ASP A 140 3.44 -11.67 -15.29
C ASP A 140 3.03 -10.99 -13.99
N TYR A 141 1.84 -10.34 -13.95
CA TYR A 141 1.29 -9.73 -12.76
C TYR A 141 0.40 -10.67 -11.96
N ASN A 142 -0.13 -11.72 -12.60
CA ASN A 142 -1.13 -12.63 -12.06
C ASN A 142 -0.50 -13.86 -11.42
N ASN A 143 0.78 -14.13 -11.76
CA ASN A 143 1.50 -15.32 -11.34
C ASN A 143 2.91 -15.00 -10.88
N PHE A 144 3.27 -15.37 -9.67
CA PHE A 144 4.65 -15.30 -9.16
C PHE A 144 4.87 -16.25 -7.99
N GLY A 145 6.14 -16.51 -7.69
CA GLY A 145 6.56 -17.30 -6.53
C GLY A 145 6.46 -18.83 -6.76
N PRO A 146 6.57 -19.60 -5.69
CA PRO A 146 6.69 -19.17 -4.28
C PRO A 146 8.00 -18.43 -3.99
N ILE A 147 7.93 -17.39 -3.15
CA ILE A 147 9.06 -16.60 -2.68
C ILE A 147 9.09 -16.69 -1.17
N GLU A 148 10.14 -17.25 -0.60
CA GLU A 148 10.43 -17.18 0.84
C GLU A 148 10.98 -15.79 1.18
N ILE A 149 10.42 -15.14 2.18
CA ILE A 149 10.81 -13.80 2.59
C ILE A 149 11.95 -13.88 3.61
N PRO A 150 13.17 -13.45 3.26
CA PRO A 150 14.32 -13.49 4.17
C PRO A 150 14.12 -12.55 5.37
N ALA A 151 14.94 -12.73 6.40
CA ALA A 151 15.03 -11.81 7.53
C ALA A 151 15.25 -10.36 7.04
N GLU A 152 14.62 -9.40 7.72
CA GLU A 152 14.70 -7.96 7.42
C GLU A 152 14.24 -7.59 5.97
N ARG A 153 13.44 -8.44 5.31
CA ARG A 153 12.86 -8.20 3.99
C ARG A 153 11.33 -8.26 4.05
N TYR A 154 10.70 -7.54 3.14
CA TYR A 154 9.23 -7.45 3.04
C TYR A 154 8.81 -7.54 1.58
N LEU A 155 7.69 -8.20 1.34
CA LEU A 155 7.03 -8.19 0.03
C LEU A 155 5.87 -7.19 0.07
N MET A 156 5.93 -6.22 -0.83
CA MET A 156 4.97 -5.12 -0.93
C MET A 156 4.13 -5.27 -2.19
N LEU A 157 2.79 -5.15 -2.08
CA LEU A 157 1.92 -5.07 -3.24
C LEU A 157 1.09 -3.78 -3.22
N GLY A 158 0.71 -3.32 -4.40
CA GLY A 158 -0.32 -2.30 -4.55
C GLY A 158 -1.72 -2.91 -4.46
N ASP A 159 -2.68 -2.15 -3.97
CA ASP A 159 -4.08 -2.57 -3.94
C ASP A 159 -4.70 -2.59 -5.36
N ASN A 160 -4.17 -1.76 -6.28
CA ASN A 160 -4.40 -1.87 -7.72
C ASN A 160 -3.40 -2.87 -8.33
N ARG A 161 -3.71 -4.15 -8.22
CA ARG A 161 -2.82 -5.27 -8.49
C ARG A 161 -2.13 -5.20 -9.85
N ASP A 162 -2.87 -4.87 -10.88
CA ASP A 162 -2.38 -4.93 -12.27
C ASP A 162 -1.86 -3.57 -12.79
N SER A 163 -1.85 -2.55 -11.93
CA SER A 163 -1.35 -1.20 -12.24
C SER A 163 -0.44 -0.69 -11.12
N SER A 164 0.41 -1.56 -10.59
CA SER A 164 1.31 -1.25 -9.48
C SER A 164 2.76 -1.62 -9.78
N LEU A 165 3.65 -0.66 -9.62
CA LEU A 165 5.09 -0.91 -9.55
C LEU A 165 5.42 -1.31 -8.10
N ASP A 166 5.45 -2.61 -7.83
CA ASP A 166 5.63 -3.18 -6.50
C ASP A 166 6.67 -4.33 -6.49
N SER A 167 6.71 -5.14 -5.44
CA SER A 167 7.76 -6.17 -5.26
C SER A 167 7.86 -7.18 -6.39
N ARG A 168 6.83 -7.34 -7.21
CA ARG A 168 6.89 -8.18 -8.43
C ARG A 168 7.88 -7.63 -9.45
N VAL A 169 8.12 -6.31 -9.45
CA VAL A 169 8.98 -5.61 -10.40
C VAL A 169 10.24 -5.04 -9.74
N ILE A 170 10.12 -4.53 -8.51
CA ILE A 170 11.23 -3.87 -7.80
C ILE A 170 11.99 -4.80 -6.85
N GLY A 171 11.47 -6.02 -6.63
CA GLY A 171 12.02 -6.97 -5.66
C GLY A 171 11.60 -6.70 -4.22
N LEU A 172 12.14 -7.50 -3.31
CA LEU A 172 11.86 -7.37 -1.88
C LEU A 172 12.47 -6.10 -1.30
N VAL A 173 11.70 -5.45 -0.43
CA VAL A 173 12.08 -4.20 0.23
C VAL A 173 12.76 -4.51 1.56
N SER A 174 13.96 -3.97 1.79
CA SER A 174 14.62 -4.13 3.08
C SER A 174 13.97 -3.23 4.14
N ARG A 175 13.98 -3.71 5.38
CA ARG A 175 13.40 -3.02 6.55
C ARG A 175 13.89 -1.57 6.69
N ASP A 176 15.17 -1.35 6.39
CA ASP A 176 15.81 -0.05 6.48
C ASP A 176 15.31 0.98 5.45
N ARG A 177 14.70 0.54 4.37
CA ARG A 177 14.11 1.43 3.37
C ARG A 177 12.71 1.91 3.74
N ILE A 178 12.07 1.29 4.74
CA ILE A 178 10.73 1.68 5.21
C ILE A 178 10.85 2.95 6.05
N THR A 179 10.05 3.95 5.69
CA THR A 179 10.13 5.30 6.26
C THR A 179 9.03 5.61 7.27
N GLY A 180 7.89 4.90 7.20
CA GLY A 180 6.80 5.10 8.13
C GLY A 180 5.52 4.36 7.72
N ARG A 181 4.52 4.38 8.61
CA ARG A 181 3.20 3.80 8.43
C ARG A 181 2.21 4.87 8.00
N ALA A 182 1.52 4.64 6.89
CA ALA A 182 0.38 5.43 6.46
C ALA A 182 -0.90 4.94 7.16
N HIS A 183 -1.70 5.85 7.74
CA HIS A 183 -2.86 5.45 8.54
C HIS A 183 -4.13 6.22 8.25
N THR A 184 -4.04 7.43 7.67
CA THR A 184 -5.21 8.32 7.49
C THR A 184 -5.04 9.16 6.24
N ILE A 185 -6.11 9.38 5.50
CA ILE A 185 -6.20 10.42 4.47
C ILE A 185 -6.54 11.71 5.21
N ALA A 186 -5.64 12.71 5.17
CA ALA A 186 -5.89 14.00 5.81
C ALA A 186 -6.95 14.80 5.06
N PHE A 187 -6.81 14.88 3.74
CA PHE A 187 -7.78 15.47 2.82
C PHE A 187 -7.53 14.95 1.39
N SER A 188 -8.50 15.18 0.51
CA SER A 188 -8.46 14.75 -0.87
C SER A 188 -8.97 15.85 -1.80
N VAL A 189 -8.37 15.94 -2.98
CA VAL A 189 -8.83 16.80 -4.07
C VAL A 189 -8.98 16.01 -5.36
N ASP A 190 -9.97 16.35 -6.16
CA ASP A 190 -10.22 15.76 -7.45
C ASP A 190 -9.48 16.53 -8.55
N TYR A 191 -8.48 15.90 -9.16
CA TYR A 191 -7.70 16.54 -10.24
C TYR A 191 -8.51 16.73 -11.53
N ASP A 192 -9.48 15.85 -11.77
CA ASP A 192 -10.31 15.86 -12.97
C ASP A 192 -11.48 16.86 -12.85
N SER A 193 -11.78 17.30 -11.60
CA SER A 193 -12.85 18.23 -11.27
C SER A 193 -12.30 19.55 -10.70
N TYR A 194 -11.31 20.15 -11.35
CA TYR A 194 -10.73 21.45 -10.96
C TYR A 194 -10.24 21.53 -9.51
N TYR A 195 -9.65 20.44 -9.00
CA TYR A 195 -9.17 20.33 -7.61
C TYR A 195 -10.27 20.48 -6.56
N MET A 196 -11.51 20.18 -6.89
CA MET A 196 -12.62 20.19 -5.94
C MET A 196 -12.33 19.25 -4.77
N PRO A 197 -12.59 19.68 -3.51
CA PRO A 197 -12.40 18.82 -2.35
C PRO A 197 -13.37 17.65 -2.35
N ARG A 198 -12.85 16.41 -2.10
CA ARG A 198 -13.66 15.23 -1.84
C ARG A 198 -13.94 15.15 -0.35
N MET A 199 -15.08 15.69 0.08
CA MET A 199 -15.41 15.87 1.51
C MET A 199 -15.57 14.55 2.26
N ASP A 200 -15.98 13.48 1.58
CA ASP A 200 -16.13 12.12 2.11
C ASP A 200 -14.80 11.43 2.41
N ARG A 201 -13.69 12.04 1.97
CA ARG A 201 -12.34 11.52 2.18
C ARG A 201 -11.51 12.35 3.16
N PHE A 202 -12.13 13.28 3.90
CA PHE A 202 -11.44 14.06 4.94
C PHE A 202 -11.31 13.25 6.23
N ILE A 203 -10.11 13.20 6.78
CA ILE A 203 -9.75 12.48 8.03
C ILE A 203 -10.25 11.03 7.97
N ARG A 204 -10.13 10.40 6.80
CA ARG A 204 -10.58 9.03 6.58
C ARG A 204 -9.49 8.03 6.97
N PRO A 205 -9.75 7.09 7.90
CA PRO A 205 -8.82 6.00 8.19
C PRO A 205 -8.56 5.13 6.95
N LEU A 206 -7.34 4.60 6.82
CA LEU A 206 -6.98 3.65 5.76
C LEU A 206 -7.31 2.20 6.13
N GLU A 207 -7.70 1.96 7.37
CA GLU A 207 -8.18 0.65 7.82
C GLU A 207 -9.58 0.39 7.24
N TYR A 208 -9.76 -0.78 6.65
CA TYR A 208 -11.04 -1.27 6.16
C TYR A 208 -11.82 -1.92 7.33
N LYS A 209 -13.04 -1.49 7.54
CA LYS A 209 -13.92 -1.99 8.62
C LYS A 209 -14.92 -2.99 8.10
#